data_36c7cf218f86878d2dc75aa019927cf3
#
_entry.id   36c7cf218f86878d2dc75aa019927cf3
#
_cell.length_a   1.000
_cell.length_b   1.000
_cell.length_c   1.000
_cell.angle_alpha   90.00
_cell.angle_beta   90.00
_cell.angle_gamma   90.00
#
_symmetry.space_group_name_H-M   'P 1'
#
loop_
_entity.id
_entity.type
_entity.pdbx_description
1 polymer ?
#
loop_
_entity_poly.entity_id
_entity_poly.type
_entity_poly.pdbx_seq_one_letter_code
_entity_poly.pdbx_strand_id
1 'polypeptide(L)'
;MAFLQIDYKSEALMRGVNIKVILPSDGMAGKWEPPYKTLYLLPGYSATATELITYLGLRGQSELKGIAIVLPDGENLFYQDLPDRMTFYSTYVGKELVEVTRKMLPLSTKREDTFIGGISMGGYGALYNGFKYRDTFSKVVAFSPASDAYMLLAEEDAPGFSRKQFEGIFGSKEAYYGSECDMCTQWTRKDVDNRPELFLCCGKDDRLVYDAVEKLENALQKE
;
A
#
# COMPACT_ATOMS: atom_id res chain seq x y z
N MET A 1 16.94 -16.13 -6.36
CA MET A 1 15.59 -15.77 -5.97
C MET A 1 14.59 -16.03 -7.08
N ALA A 2 13.44 -16.65 -6.77
CA ALA A 2 12.43 -16.95 -7.76
C ALA A 2 11.57 -15.70 -8.05
N PHE A 3 11.27 -15.48 -9.32
CA PHE A 3 10.31 -14.47 -9.77
C PHE A 3 9.11 -15.16 -10.41
N LEU A 4 7.91 -14.87 -9.91
CA LEU A 4 6.67 -15.45 -10.38
C LEU A 4 5.74 -14.35 -10.87
N GLN A 5 4.99 -14.67 -11.91
CA GLN A 5 3.84 -13.93 -12.35
C GLN A 5 2.62 -14.84 -12.21
N ILE A 6 1.61 -14.37 -11.52
CA ILE A 6 0.42 -15.16 -11.18
C ILE A 6 -0.82 -14.43 -11.65
N ASP A 7 -1.60 -15.09 -12.49
CA ASP A 7 -2.90 -14.61 -12.93
C ASP A 7 -4.00 -15.40 -12.21
N TYR A 8 -4.96 -14.69 -11.63
CA TYR A 8 -6.12 -15.34 -11.00
C TYR A 8 -7.37 -14.45 -11.09
N LYS A 9 -8.53 -15.02 -10.81
CA LYS A 9 -9.78 -14.23 -10.73
C LYS A 9 -9.97 -13.72 -9.32
N SER A 10 -9.96 -12.40 -9.17
CA SER A 10 -10.30 -11.73 -7.93
C SER A 10 -11.81 -11.67 -7.77
N GLU A 11 -12.29 -12.07 -6.58
CA GLU A 11 -13.69 -11.91 -6.18
C GLU A 11 -13.99 -10.45 -5.82
N ALA A 12 -13.09 -9.79 -5.10
CA ALA A 12 -13.23 -8.39 -4.72
C ALA A 12 -13.27 -7.42 -5.90
N LEU A 13 -12.51 -7.72 -6.97
CA LEU A 13 -12.45 -6.88 -8.17
C LEU A 13 -13.32 -7.42 -9.31
N MET A 14 -13.93 -8.59 -9.15
CA MET A 14 -14.80 -9.27 -10.12
C MET A 14 -14.17 -9.43 -11.52
N ARG A 15 -12.84 -9.60 -11.58
CA ARG A 15 -12.06 -9.72 -12.83
C ARG A 15 -10.78 -10.52 -12.64
N GLY A 16 -10.14 -10.86 -13.77
CA GLY A 16 -8.77 -11.35 -13.76
C GLY A 16 -7.80 -10.27 -13.24
N VAL A 17 -6.88 -10.67 -12.40
CA VAL A 17 -5.79 -9.82 -11.88
C VAL A 17 -4.46 -10.51 -12.10
N ASN A 18 -3.41 -9.72 -12.30
CA ASN A 18 -2.03 -10.16 -12.38
C ASN A 18 -1.27 -9.66 -11.15
N ILE A 19 -0.55 -10.54 -10.50
CA ILE A 19 0.39 -10.16 -9.43
C ILE A 19 1.79 -10.66 -9.76
N LYS A 20 2.78 -9.93 -9.28
CA LYS A 20 4.17 -10.33 -9.36
C LYS A 20 4.68 -10.65 -7.97
N VAL A 21 5.46 -11.74 -7.87
CA VAL A 21 5.99 -12.19 -6.59
C VAL A 21 7.49 -12.46 -6.72
N ILE A 22 8.22 -11.97 -5.74
CA ILE A 22 9.65 -12.25 -5.58
C ILE A 22 9.79 -13.10 -4.32
N LEU A 23 10.35 -14.32 -4.46
CA LEU A 23 10.61 -15.22 -3.34
C LEU A 23 12.13 -15.39 -3.14
N PRO A 24 12.64 -15.34 -1.90
CA PRO A 24 14.04 -15.55 -1.58
C PRO A 24 14.42 -17.06 -1.50
N SER A 25 13.82 -17.91 -2.36
CA SER A 25 13.86 -19.36 -2.23
C SER A 25 15.09 -20.03 -2.87
N ASP A 26 15.76 -19.33 -3.79
CA ASP A 26 16.85 -19.87 -4.63
C ASP A 26 18.09 -18.98 -4.61
N GLY A 27 18.30 -18.19 -3.56
CA GLY A 27 19.45 -17.34 -3.38
C GLY A 27 20.75 -18.14 -3.25
N MET A 28 21.87 -17.61 -3.77
CA MET A 28 23.20 -18.28 -3.73
C MET A 28 23.65 -18.64 -2.30
N ALA A 29 23.05 -18.06 -1.31
CA ALA A 29 23.41 -18.29 0.09
C ALA A 29 22.59 -19.41 0.76
N GLY A 30 21.52 -19.92 0.16
CA GLY A 30 20.68 -20.98 0.74
C GLY A 30 20.17 -20.67 2.16
N LYS A 31 20.05 -19.37 2.50
CA LYS A 31 19.94 -18.91 3.88
C LYS A 31 18.51 -18.80 4.40
N TRP A 32 17.55 -18.72 3.49
CA TRP A 32 16.19 -18.38 3.89
C TRP A 32 15.25 -19.57 3.67
N GLU A 33 14.68 -20.04 4.76
CA GLU A 33 13.73 -21.13 4.75
C GLU A 33 12.29 -20.63 4.95
N PRO A 34 11.30 -21.24 4.30
CA PRO A 34 9.90 -20.90 4.53
C PRO A 34 9.45 -21.31 5.95
N PRO A 35 8.38 -20.68 6.47
CA PRO A 35 7.53 -19.68 5.79
C PRO A 35 8.18 -18.28 5.76
N TYR A 36 8.10 -17.61 4.61
CA TYR A 36 8.74 -16.30 4.40
C TYR A 36 7.94 -15.16 4.99
N LYS A 37 8.61 -14.19 5.61
CA LYS A 37 8.05 -12.85 5.87
C LYS A 37 7.67 -12.20 4.56
N THR A 38 6.60 -11.41 4.55
CA THR A 38 6.03 -10.90 3.30
C THR A 38 5.76 -9.41 3.36
N LEU A 39 6.23 -8.69 2.34
CA LEU A 39 5.87 -7.31 2.06
C LEU A 39 4.90 -7.27 0.86
N TYR A 40 3.70 -6.73 1.08
CA TYR A 40 2.77 -6.36 0.03
C TYR A 40 3.07 -4.92 -0.38
N LEU A 41 3.60 -4.72 -1.60
CA LEU A 41 4.11 -3.42 -2.05
C LEU A 41 3.22 -2.83 -3.15
N LEU A 42 2.64 -1.67 -2.87
CA LEU A 42 1.62 -1.02 -3.69
C LEU A 42 2.23 0.04 -4.61
N PRO A 43 1.99 -0.03 -5.93
CA PRO A 43 2.40 0.99 -6.90
C PRO A 43 1.76 2.36 -6.67
N GLY A 44 2.42 3.39 -7.17
CA GLY A 44 1.89 4.75 -7.24
C GLY A 44 0.83 4.94 -8.33
N TYR A 45 0.36 6.18 -8.45
CA TYR A 45 -0.60 6.57 -9.50
C TYR A 45 -0.01 6.33 -10.88
N SER A 46 -0.75 5.67 -11.75
CA SER A 46 -0.34 5.26 -13.10
C SER A 46 0.87 4.32 -13.19
N ALA A 47 1.40 3.85 -12.06
CA ALA A 47 2.51 2.92 -12.02
C ALA A 47 2.05 1.45 -11.99
N THR A 48 2.94 0.56 -12.37
CA THR A 48 2.72 -0.88 -12.40
C THR A 48 3.69 -1.62 -11.47
N ALA A 49 3.35 -2.85 -11.11
CA ALA A 49 4.27 -3.75 -10.40
C ALA A 49 5.60 -3.96 -11.14
N THR A 50 5.57 -3.97 -12.49
CA THR A 50 6.77 -4.10 -13.33
C THR A 50 7.73 -2.94 -13.15
N GLU A 51 7.22 -1.71 -13.08
CA GLU A 51 8.03 -0.51 -12.87
C GLU A 51 8.72 -0.53 -11.51
N LEU A 52 7.99 -0.90 -10.43
CA LEU A 52 8.59 -1.02 -9.11
C LEU A 52 9.74 -2.03 -9.09
N ILE A 53 9.57 -3.19 -9.73
CA ILE A 53 10.62 -4.20 -9.81
C ILE A 53 11.83 -3.69 -10.60
N THR A 54 11.57 -2.92 -11.66
CA THR A 54 12.62 -2.41 -12.55
C THR A 54 13.45 -1.32 -11.88
N TYR A 55 12.80 -0.40 -11.16
CA TYR A 55 13.46 0.80 -10.63
C TYR A 55 14.00 0.65 -9.20
N LEU A 56 13.45 -0.25 -8.38
CA LEU A 56 13.76 -0.27 -6.95
C LEU A 56 14.75 -1.34 -6.50
N GLY A 57 15.30 -2.15 -7.42
CA GLY A 57 16.24 -3.21 -7.05
C GLY A 57 15.65 -4.25 -6.08
N LEU A 58 14.34 -4.45 -6.08
CA LEU A 58 13.59 -5.28 -5.13
C LEU A 58 14.10 -6.72 -5.06
N ARG A 59 14.58 -7.25 -6.17
CA ARG A 59 15.15 -8.60 -6.22
C ARG A 59 16.31 -8.76 -5.25
N GLY A 60 17.30 -7.84 -5.32
CA GLY A 60 18.43 -7.87 -4.41
C GLY A 60 18.03 -7.71 -2.96
N GLN A 61 17.07 -6.84 -2.67
CA GLN A 61 16.58 -6.64 -1.30
C GLN A 61 15.86 -7.88 -0.76
N SER A 62 15.03 -8.55 -1.58
CA SER A 62 14.38 -9.81 -1.20
C SER A 62 15.42 -10.87 -0.80
N GLU A 63 16.47 -11.05 -1.62
CA GLU A 63 17.53 -12.02 -1.36
C GLU A 63 18.33 -11.68 -0.09
N LEU A 64 18.72 -10.40 0.07
CA LEU A 64 19.52 -9.96 1.22
C LEU A 64 18.77 -10.03 2.54
N LYS A 65 17.46 -9.80 2.54
CA LYS A 65 16.63 -9.68 3.75
C LYS A 65 15.77 -10.91 4.04
N GLY A 66 15.67 -11.86 3.10
CA GLY A 66 14.82 -13.03 3.25
C GLY A 66 13.32 -12.72 3.28
N ILE A 67 12.91 -11.65 2.57
CA ILE A 67 11.52 -11.19 2.55
C ILE A 67 10.90 -11.49 1.19
N ALA A 68 9.79 -12.20 1.16
CA ALA A 68 8.95 -12.30 -0.03
C ALA A 68 8.30 -10.95 -0.32
N ILE A 69 8.23 -10.56 -1.59
CA ILE A 69 7.58 -9.31 -2.00
C ILE A 69 6.45 -9.64 -2.97
N VAL A 70 5.24 -9.23 -2.63
CA VAL A 70 4.04 -9.40 -3.45
C VAL A 70 3.65 -8.03 -3.99
N LEU A 71 3.55 -7.90 -5.31
CA LEU A 71 3.24 -6.66 -5.99
C LEU A 71 1.96 -6.85 -6.83
N PRO A 72 0.81 -6.36 -6.38
CA PRO A 72 -0.36 -6.23 -7.25
C PRO A 72 -0.17 -5.04 -8.20
N ASP A 73 -0.85 -5.05 -9.34
CA ASP A 73 -1.06 -3.82 -10.08
C ASP A 73 -2.16 -3.00 -9.40
N GLY A 74 -2.00 -1.68 -9.36
CA GLY A 74 -2.99 -0.74 -8.85
C GLY A 74 -3.84 -0.17 -9.99
N GLU A 75 -5.00 0.36 -9.63
CA GLU A 75 -5.72 1.32 -10.46
C GLU A 75 -5.66 2.69 -9.77
N ASN A 76 -5.96 3.76 -10.53
CA ASN A 76 -5.90 5.13 -10.01
C ASN A 76 -7.09 5.46 -9.08
N LEU A 77 -7.37 4.57 -8.10
CA LEU A 77 -8.50 4.62 -7.18
C LEU A 77 -8.07 4.64 -5.70
N PHE A 78 -6.81 4.95 -5.45
CA PHE A 78 -6.25 5.09 -4.09
C PHE A 78 -6.49 3.87 -3.17
N TYR A 79 -6.65 2.69 -3.77
CA TYR A 79 -6.87 1.43 -3.03
C TYR A 79 -8.10 1.46 -2.12
N GLN A 80 -9.16 2.19 -2.56
CA GLN A 80 -10.43 2.32 -1.84
C GLN A 80 -11.46 1.29 -2.32
N ASP A 81 -12.38 0.94 -1.45
CA ASP A 81 -13.59 0.22 -1.84
C ASP A 81 -14.62 1.24 -2.37
N LEU A 82 -15.05 1.06 -3.61
CA LEU A 82 -16.02 1.91 -4.28
C LEU A 82 -17.25 1.07 -4.69
N PRO A 83 -18.23 0.90 -3.81
CA PRO A 83 -19.40 0.04 -4.04
C PRO A 83 -20.19 0.45 -5.29
N ASP A 84 -20.34 1.75 -5.55
CA ASP A 84 -21.05 2.27 -6.71
C ASP A 84 -20.39 1.90 -8.06
N ARG A 85 -19.11 1.54 -8.02
CA ARG A 85 -18.33 1.07 -9.17
C ARG A 85 -18.12 -0.44 -9.14
N MET A 86 -18.68 -1.14 -8.16
CA MET A 86 -18.50 -2.58 -7.93
C MET A 86 -17.02 -2.97 -7.89
N THR A 87 -16.18 -2.14 -7.28
CA THR A 87 -14.74 -2.37 -7.20
C THR A 87 -14.27 -2.21 -5.76
N PHE A 88 -13.64 -3.23 -5.20
CA PHE A 88 -13.31 -3.30 -3.77
C PHE A 88 -11.80 -3.48 -3.58
N TYR A 89 -11.03 -2.42 -3.91
CA TYR A 89 -9.57 -2.47 -3.87
C TYR A 89 -8.99 -2.56 -2.47
N SER A 90 -9.63 -1.96 -1.47
CA SER A 90 -9.23 -2.11 -0.07
C SER A 90 -9.41 -3.55 0.40
N THR A 91 -10.56 -4.15 0.11
CA THR A 91 -10.84 -5.56 0.38
C THR A 91 -9.86 -6.48 -0.36
N TYR A 92 -9.55 -6.16 -1.61
CA TYR A 92 -8.59 -6.89 -2.42
C TYR A 92 -7.20 -6.92 -1.78
N VAL A 93 -6.61 -5.76 -1.50
CA VAL A 93 -5.22 -5.70 -0.99
C VAL A 93 -5.10 -6.08 0.48
N GLY A 94 -6.11 -5.75 1.29
CA GLY A 94 -6.08 -5.97 2.74
C GLY A 94 -6.46 -7.38 3.18
N LYS A 95 -7.21 -8.10 2.35
CA LYS A 95 -7.75 -9.42 2.70
C LYS A 95 -7.50 -10.46 1.60
N GLU A 96 -8.13 -10.32 0.43
CA GLU A 96 -8.13 -11.36 -0.61
C GLU A 96 -6.71 -11.69 -1.09
N LEU A 97 -5.92 -10.67 -1.44
CA LEU A 97 -4.55 -10.86 -1.91
C LEU A 97 -3.68 -11.61 -0.89
N VAL A 98 -3.84 -11.28 0.39
CA VAL A 98 -3.12 -11.95 1.48
C VAL A 98 -3.55 -13.41 1.59
N GLU A 99 -4.85 -13.69 1.56
CA GLU A 99 -5.39 -15.03 1.66
C GLU A 99 -4.98 -15.91 0.47
N VAL A 100 -5.10 -15.39 -0.75
CA VAL A 100 -4.78 -16.09 -1.99
C VAL A 100 -3.27 -16.42 -2.06
N THR A 101 -2.43 -15.43 -1.78
CA THR A 101 -0.97 -15.65 -1.85
C THR A 101 -0.48 -16.61 -0.76
N ARG A 102 -1.06 -16.60 0.43
CA ARG A 102 -0.77 -17.57 1.49
C ARG A 102 -1.21 -19.00 1.15
N LYS A 103 -2.28 -19.17 0.36
CA LYS A 103 -2.71 -20.48 -0.14
C LYS A 103 -1.79 -21.05 -1.21
N MET A 104 -1.22 -20.17 -2.05
CA MET A 104 -0.39 -20.58 -3.20
C MET A 104 1.08 -20.70 -2.87
N LEU A 105 1.58 -19.94 -1.92
CA LEU A 105 3.00 -19.71 -1.68
C LEU A 105 3.36 -19.96 -0.20
N PRO A 106 4.61 -20.36 0.08
CA PRO A 106 5.04 -20.66 1.44
C PRO A 106 5.31 -19.39 2.26
N LEU A 107 4.29 -18.55 2.42
CA LEU A 107 4.34 -17.29 3.16
C LEU A 107 3.91 -17.49 4.62
N SER A 108 4.51 -16.71 5.52
CA SER A 108 4.11 -16.72 6.92
C SER A 108 2.66 -16.22 7.09
N THR A 109 1.92 -16.89 7.96
CA THR A 109 0.56 -16.48 8.34
C THR A 109 0.54 -15.57 9.57
N LYS A 110 1.69 -15.37 10.20
CA LYS A 110 1.81 -14.54 11.39
C LYS A 110 1.72 -13.06 11.06
N ARG A 111 1.05 -12.30 11.91
CA ARG A 111 0.95 -10.84 11.80
C ARG A 111 2.31 -10.17 11.79
N GLU A 112 3.18 -10.54 12.73
CA GLU A 112 4.52 -9.98 12.89
C GLU A 112 5.45 -10.17 11.68
N ASP A 113 5.08 -11.07 10.78
CA ASP A 113 5.81 -11.36 9.54
C ASP A 113 5.13 -10.77 8.30
N THR A 114 4.05 -10.00 8.48
CA THR A 114 3.23 -9.48 7.38
C THR A 114 3.26 -7.96 7.37
N PHE A 115 3.73 -7.40 6.25
CA PHE A 115 3.97 -5.98 6.08
C PHE A 115 3.24 -5.46 4.85
N ILE A 116 2.85 -4.19 4.87
CA ILE A 116 2.33 -3.48 3.71
C ILE A 116 3.17 -2.23 3.47
N GLY A 117 3.42 -1.90 2.21
CA GLY A 117 4.14 -0.69 1.86
C GLY A 117 3.69 -0.16 0.51
N GLY A 118 4.15 1.05 0.18
CA GLY A 118 3.84 1.65 -1.11
C GLY A 118 4.48 3.01 -1.32
N ILE A 119 4.34 3.49 -2.55
CA ILE A 119 4.92 4.75 -3.01
C ILE A 119 3.80 5.66 -3.49
N SER A 120 3.81 6.94 -3.13
CA SER A 120 2.85 7.95 -3.59
C SER A 120 1.39 7.52 -3.29
N MET A 121 0.54 7.33 -4.30
CA MET A 121 -0.80 6.73 -4.15
C MET A 121 -0.74 5.36 -3.44
N GLY A 122 0.26 4.53 -3.76
CA GLY A 122 0.48 3.26 -3.05
C GLY A 122 0.89 3.45 -1.60
N GLY A 123 1.62 4.53 -1.30
CA GLY A 123 1.94 4.94 0.07
C GLY A 123 0.69 5.31 0.86
N TYR A 124 -0.24 6.06 0.25
CA TYR A 124 -1.57 6.29 0.81
C TYR A 124 -2.32 4.97 1.04
N GLY A 125 -2.34 4.09 0.01
CA GLY A 125 -2.97 2.78 0.11
C GLY A 125 -2.39 1.91 1.23
N ALA A 126 -1.08 1.99 1.45
CA ALA A 126 -0.40 1.29 2.54
C ALA A 126 -0.80 1.87 3.92
N LEU A 127 -0.86 3.19 4.06
CA LEU A 127 -1.33 3.86 5.28
C LEU A 127 -2.77 3.49 5.60
N TYR A 128 -3.66 3.60 4.63
CA TYR A 128 -5.08 3.31 4.79
C TYR A 128 -5.34 1.83 5.10
N ASN A 129 -4.85 0.93 4.26
CA ASN A 129 -5.10 -0.50 4.41
C ASN A 129 -4.31 -1.12 5.55
N GLY A 130 -3.11 -0.64 5.83
CA GLY A 130 -2.32 -1.06 6.99
C GLY A 130 -3.02 -0.75 8.30
N PHE A 131 -3.65 0.40 8.41
CA PHE A 131 -4.42 0.78 9.58
C PHE A 131 -5.77 0.03 9.64
N LYS A 132 -6.50 -0.05 8.54
CA LYS A 132 -7.80 -0.73 8.44
C LYS A 132 -7.69 -2.24 8.75
N TYR A 133 -6.66 -2.88 8.22
CA TYR A 133 -6.38 -4.31 8.41
C TYR A 133 -5.20 -4.56 9.38
N ARG A 134 -5.14 -3.78 10.47
CA ARG A 134 -4.07 -3.82 11.47
C ARG A 134 -3.89 -5.16 12.19
N ASP A 135 -4.90 -6.03 12.14
CA ASP A 135 -4.79 -7.40 12.63
C ASP A 135 -4.05 -8.34 11.65
N THR A 136 -3.90 -7.90 10.41
CA THR A 136 -3.13 -8.59 9.37
C THR A 136 -1.72 -8.04 9.27
N PHE A 137 -1.57 -6.71 9.23
CA PHE A 137 -0.31 -6.03 9.01
C PHE A 137 0.30 -5.51 10.31
N SER A 138 1.57 -5.88 10.56
CA SER A 138 2.30 -5.40 11.73
C SER A 138 3.10 -4.12 11.45
N LYS A 139 3.48 -3.88 10.20
CA LYS A 139 4.28 -2.73 9.79
C LYS A 139 3.74 -2.13 8.51
N VAL A 140 3.81 -0.79 8.46
CA VAL A 140 3.47 0.02 7.29
C VAL A 140 4.68 0.81 6.86
N VAL A 141 5.01 0.76 5.56
CA VAL A 141 6.11 1.52 4.97
C VAL A 141 5.55 2.43 3.88
N ALA A 142 5.63 3.73 4.06
CA ALA A 142 5.08 4.70 3.13
C ALA A 142 6.18 5.64 2.61
N PHE A 143 6.48 5.54 1.31
CA PHE A 143 7.46 6.38 0.64
C PHE A 143 6.73 7.48 -0.14
N SER A 144 7.05 8.75 0.15
CA SER A 144 6.41 9.94 -0.44
C SER A 144 4.89 9.75 -0.58
N PRO A 145 4.17 9.34 0.50
CA PRO A 145 2.75 9.01 0.36
C PRO A 145 1.90 10.24 0.06
N ALA A 146 0.90 10.06 -0.78
CA ALA A 146 -0.17 11.03 -1.00
C ALA A 146 -1.12 11.06 0.22
N SER A 147 -0.57 11.34 1.40
CA SER A 147 -1.22 11.17 2.71
C SER A 147 -2.44 12.06 2.96
N ASP A 148 -2.59 13.13 2.18
CA ASP A 148 -3.80 13.96 2.15
C ASP A 148 -4.23 14.16 0.69
N ALA A 149 -5.29 13.48 0.29
CA ALA A 149 -5.78 13.51 -1.08
C ALA A 149 -6.21 14.92 -1.54
N TYR A 150 -6.76 15.73 -0.64
CA TYR A 150 -7.22 17.07 -0.98
C TYR A 150 -6.12 18.12 -1.04
N MET A 151 -4.95 17.86 -0.45
CA MET A 151 -3.76 18.71 -0.63
C MET A 151 -3.15 18.53 -2.03
N LEU A 152 -3.29 17.36 -2.65
CA LEU A 152 -2.89 17.15 -4.06
C LEU A 152 -3.70 17.99 -5.05
N LEU A 153 -4.89 18.44 -4.67
CA LEU A 153 -5.81 19.25 -5.48
C LEU A 153 -5.69 20.75 -5.17
N ALA A 154 -4.69 21.16 -4.39
CA ALA A 154 -4.49 22.58 -4.03
C ALA A 154 -4.26 23.48 -5.26
N GLU A 155 -3.73 22.90 -6.34
CA GLU A 155 -3.63 23.55 -7.65
C GLU A 155 -4.76 23.01 -8.55
N GLU A 156 -5.71 23.87 -8.92
CA GLU A 156 -6.91 23.51 -9.71
C GLU A 156 -6.61 22.83 -11.04
N ASP A 157 -5.38 22.92 -11.55
CA ASP A 157 -4.92 22.43 -12.85
C ASP A 157 -3.74 21.45 -12.77
N ALA A 158 -3.59 20.71 -11.67
CA ALA A 158 -2.53 19.70 -11.60
C ALA A 158 -2.74 18.63 -12.69
N PRO A 159 -1.80 18.44 -13.63
CA PRO A 159 -1.96 17.49 -14.71
C PRO A 159 -2.21 16.08 -14.19
N GLY A 160 -3.30 15.46 -14.62
CA GLY A 160 -3.64 14.08 -14.25
C GLY A 160 -4.53 13.93 -13.02
N PHE A 161 -4.83 15.01 -12.29
CA PHE A 161 -5.73 14.98 -11.13
C PHE A 161 -6.97 15.84 -11.38
N SER A 162 -8.13 15.21 -11.41
CA SER A 162 -9.41 15.90 -11.53
C SER A 162 -10.14 15.90 -10.20
N ARG A 163 -10.58 17.09 -9.75
CA ARG A 163 -11.42 17.22 -8.54
C ARG A 163 -12.60 16.25 -8.57
N LYS A 164 -13.30 16.13 -9.72
CA LYS A 164 -14.43 15.22 -9.89
C LYS A 164 -14.06 13.75 -9.68
N GLN A 165 -12.85 13.34 -10.07
CA GLN A 165 -12.37 11.98 -9.82
C GLN A 165 -12.14 11.74 -8.33
N PHE A 166 -11.51 12.70 -7.65
CA PHE A 166 -11.25 12.62 -6.21
C PHE A 166 -12.56 12.63 -5.39
N GLU A 167 -13.50 13.51 -5.73
CA GLU A 167 -14.82 13.51 -5.10
C GLU A 167 -15.58 12.19 -5.33
N GLY A 168 -15.36 11.55 -6.49
CA GLY A 168 -15.90 10.22 -6.78
C GLY A 168 -15.21 9.07 -6.04
N ILE A 169 -14.06 9.33 -5.39
CA ILE A 169 -13.33 8.35 -4.55
C ILE A 169 -13.54 8.64 -3.07
N PHE A 170 -13.42 9.90 -2.67
CA PHE A 170 -13.32 10.33 -1.28
C PHE A 170 -14.55 11.12 -0.77
N GLY A 171 -15.51 11.42 -1.64
CA GLY A 171 -16.59 12.33 -1.33
C GLY A 171 -16.17 13.82 -1.41
N SER A 172 -16.91 14.73 -0.77
CA SER A 172 -16.51 16.15 -0.69
C SER A 172 -15.33 16.33 0.26
N LYS A 173 -14.67 17.50 0.17
CA LYS A 173 -13.58 17.87 1.08
C LYS A 173 -14.01 17.83 2.55
N GLU A 174 -15.22 18.27 2.83
CA GLU A 174 -15.82 18.27 4.17
C GLU A 174 -16.08 16.85 4.68
N ALA A 175 -16.46 15.94 3.78
CA ALA A 175 -16.68 14.54 4.11
C ALA A 175 -15.36 13.76 4.31
N TYR A 176 -14.30 14.19 3.64
CA TYR A 176 -12.99 13.55 3.72
C TYR A 176 -12.30 13.76 5.08
N TYR A 177 -12.19 15.04 5.52
CA TYR A 177 -11.50 15.34 6.77
C TYR A 177 -12.27 14.82 7.99
N GLY A 178 -11.59 14.06 8.83
CA GLY A 178 -12.17 13.35 9.97
C GLY A 178 -12.74 11.98 9.65
N SER A 179 -12.78 11.58 8.36
CA SER A 179 -13.22 10.25 7.94
C SER A 179 -12.14 9.18 8.09
N GLU A 180 -12.48 7.96 7.73
CA GLU A 180 -11.50 6.86 7.65
C GLU A 180 -10.45 7.06 6.55
N CYS A 181 -10.70 7.95 5.58
CA CYS A 181 -9.77 8.29 4.50
C CYS A 181 -8.76 9.37 4.89
N ASP A 182 -8.97 10.08 6.00
CA ASP A 182 -8.05 11.08 6.53
C ASP A 182 -6.96 10.42 7.37
N MET A 183 -5.76 10.35 6.84
CA MET A 183 -4.64 9.66 7.50
C MET A 183 -4.22 10.33 8.79
N CYS A 184 -4.30 11.66 8.89
CA CYS A 184 -4.03 12.35 10.16
C CYS A 184 -5.00 11.88 11.24
N THR A 185 -6.30 11.85 10.94
CA THR A 185 -7.32 11.37 11.89
C THR A 185 -7.11 9.90 12.25
N GLN A 186 -6.84 9.04 11.28
CA GLN A 186 -6.71 7.60 11.57
C GLN A 186 -5.47 7.28 12.40
N TRP A 187 -4.31 7.81 12.03
CA TRP A 187 -3.04 7.48 12.66
C TRP A 187 -2.80 8.16 14.02
N THR A 188 -3.64 9.15 14.37
CA THR A 188 -3.64 9.79 15.70
C THR A 188 -4.71 9.26 16.66
N ARG A 189 -5.47 8.24 16.28
CA ARG A 189 -6.46 7.60 17.16
C ARG A 189 -5.78 6.85 18.30
N LYS A 190 -6.26 7.09 19.54
CA LYS A 190 -5.75 6.41 20.76
C LYS A 190 -6.57 5.18 21.16
N ASP A 191 -7.74 5.04 20.58
CA ASP A 191 -8.74 4.02 20.90
C ASP A 191 -8.61 2.74 20.05
N VAL A 192 -7.41 2.45 19.54
CA VAL A 192 -7.18 1.29 18.65
C VAL A 192 -6.10 0.37 19.18
N ASP A 193 -6.41 -0.92 19.21
CA ASP A 193 -5.45 -1.97 19.47
C ASP A 193 -4.67 -2.34 18.19
N ASN A 194 -3.56 -3.05 18.37
CA ASN A 194 -2.75 -3.60 17.27
C ASN A 194 -2.29 -2.58 16.23
N ARG A 195 -2.06 -1.31 16.64
CA ARG A 195 -1.54 -0.30 15.72
C ARG A 195 -0.24 -0.80 15.06
N PRO A 196 -0.12 -0.76 13.72
CA PRO A 196 1.12 -1.15 13.05
C PRO A 196 2.25 -0.17 13.36
N GLU A 197 3.48 -0.65 13.33
CA GLU A 197 4.64 0.24 13.28
C GLU A 197 4.65 0.98 11.94
N LEU A 198 4.87 2.30 11.99
CA LEU A 198 4.90 3.16 10.79
C LEU A 198 6.33 3.59 10.49
N PHE A 199 6.76 3.33 9.25
CA PHE A 199 7.92 3.96 8.63
C PHE A 199 7.46 4.92 7.55
N LEU A 200 7.72 6.20 7.76
CA LEU A 200 7.34 7.28 6.84
C LEU A 200 8.61 7.94 6.28
N CYS A 201 8.70 8.08 4.97
CA CYS A 201 9.83 8.70 4.30
C CYS A 201 9.37 9.57 3.14
N CYS A 202 9.88 10.80 3.06
CA CYS A 202 9.63 11.73 1.97
C CYS A 202 10.86 12.59 1.69
N GLY A 203 11.10 12.87 0.41
CA GLY A 203 12.13 13.84 0.03
C GLY A 203 11.68 15.27 0.36
N LYS A 204 12.58 16.10 0.91
CA LYS A 204 12.25 17.50 1.24
C LYS A 204 11.93 18.37 0.03
N ASP A 205 12.40 17.97 -1.14
CA ASP A 205 12.16 18.67 -2.41
C ASP A 205 11.00 18.08 -3.20
N ASP A 206 10.24 17.12 -2.62
CA ASP A 206 9.04 16.57 -3.23
C ASP A 206 7.88 17.53 -3.13
N ARG A 207 7.75 18.39 -4.15
CA ARG A 207 6.75 19.46 -4.17
C ARG A 207 5.30 18.97 -4.25
N LEU A 208 5.10 17.71 -4.60
CA LEU A 208 3.75 17.16 -4.76
C LEU A 208 3.13 16.73 -3.43
N VAL A 209 3.93 16.07 -2.56
CA VAL A 209 3.38 15.40 -1.37
C VAL A 209 4.05 15.84 -0.06
N TYR A 210 5.15 16.61 -0.09
CA TYR A 210 5.92 16.95 1.12
C TYR A 210 5.05 17.60 2.20
N ASP A 211 4.25 18.61 1.84
CA ASP A 211 3.42 19.33 2.81
C ASP A 211 2.37 18.43 3.48
N ALA A 212 1.81 17.47 2.71
CA ALA A 212 0.87 16.49 3.24
C ALA A 212 1.56 15.49 4.19
N VAL A 213 2.79 15.09 3.87
CA VAL A 213 3.61 14.20 4.71
C VAL A 213 4.04 14.91 5.98
N GLU A 214 4.50 16.17 5.88
CA GLU A 214 4.87 17.00 7.04
C GLU A 214 3.68 17.23 7.97
N LYS A 215 2.49 17.45 7.41
CA LYS A 215 1.24 17.55 8.19
C LYS A 215 0.97 16.27 8.99
N LEU A 216 1.12 15.10 8.36
CA LEU A 216 0.94 13.80 9.03
C LEU A 216 2.00 13.59 10.11
N GLU A 217 3.28 13.86 9.82
CA GLU A 217 4.37 13.75 10.78
C GLU A 217 4.13 14.63 11.99
N ASN A 218 3.78 15.91 11.77
CA ASN A 218 3.46 16.85 12.85
C ASN A 218 2.26 16.42 13.70
N ALA A 219 1.28 15.75 13.10
CA ALA A 219 0.15 15.20 13.83
C ALA A 219 0.59 14.03 14.75
N LEU A 220 1.48 13.16 14.25
CA LEU A 220 2.02 12.02 15.00
C LEU A 220 2.96 12.42 16.14
N GLN A 221 3.73 13.51 15.99
CA GLN A 221 4.66 13.99 17.01
C GLN A 221 3.98 14.71 18.20
N LYS A 222 2.72 15.10 18.05
CA LYS A 222 1.94 15.77 19.12
C LYS A 222 1.29 14.78 20.10
N GLU A 223 1.43 13.47 19.86
CA GLU A 223 0.91 12.39 20.71
C GLU A 223 1.93 11.89 21.74
#